data_3f99757627b8250b67265afbdadc2b46
#
_entry.id   3f99757627b8250b67265afbdadc2b46
#
_cell.length_a   1.000
_cell.length_b   1.000
_cell.length_c   1.000
_cell.angle_alpha   90.00
_cell.angle_beta   90.00
_cell.angle_gamma   90.00
#
_symmetry.space_group_name_H-M   'P 1'
#
loop_
_entity.id
_entity.type
_entity.pdbx_description
1 polymer ?
#
loop_
_entity_poly.entity_id
_entity_poly.type
_entity_poly.pdbx_seq_one_letter_code
_entity_poly.pdbx_strand_id
1 'polypeptide(L)'
;INIKTFCIPATLIALDCSRKASCHNSLDDIYNDVMNSYQSMYPEIEQSYQKQEKPQVIISLCMTGDGAAVQIKNYIEQHVYLENTEIIPMAISDHEYLLKKVNQIQKNQKVICVIGVYDPKLYGIPYIPISKLFDTSPDKLELLLSSSSVESVMSVNYDAIYEYLKEELVGFDFDLLKEVLPKTIMKIRKVTHGLSSDQEVGLFMHLACATYRLQNDERSTRNVNAKELISKNKRLYNDLCEVLSLIEDEFYIKFDDNEIAYIIQIIKKC
;
A
#
# COMPACT_ATOMS: atom_id res chain seq x y z
N ILE A 1 -6.00 -21.10 21.97
CA ILE A 1 -6.50 -21.28 20.58
C ILE A 1 -6.86 -22.75 20.49
N ASN A 2 -8.17 -23.08 20.67
CA ASN A 2 -8.66 -24.43 20.38
C ASN A 2 -8.86 -24.53 18.85
N ILE A 3 -7.81 -24.91 18.15
CA ILE A 3 -7.94 -25.38 16.78
C ILE A 3 -8.49 -26.81 16.90
N LYS A 4 -9.82 -26.96 16.82
CA LYS A 4 -10.41 -28.26 16.53
C LYS A 4 -10.05 -28.58 15.08
N THR A 5 -8.91 -29.17 14.88
CA THR A 5 -8.53 -29.73 13.58
C THR A 5 -9.34 -31.01 13.41
N PHE A 6 -10.40 -30.96 12.63
CA PHE A 6 -11.07 -32.16 12.17
C PHE A 6 -10.17 -32.80 11.11
N CYS A 7 -9.32 -33.70 11.51
CA CYS A 7 -8.63 -34.59 10.59
C CYS A 7 -9.67 -35.60 10.06
N ILE A 8 -10.33 -35.28 8.96
CA ILE A 8 -10.93 -36.35 8.14
C ILE A 8 -9.75 -37.12 7.59
N PRO A 9 -9.63 -38.43 7.84
CA PRO A 9 -8.50 -39.19 7.32
C PRO A 9 -8.45 -39.03 5.81
N ALA A 10 -7.36 -38.49 5.29
CA ALA A 10 -7.18 -38.27 3.84
C ALA A 10 -7.42 -39.57 3.04
N THR A 11 -7.17 -40.71 3.64
CA THR A 11 -7.49 -42.05 3.11
C THR A 11 -8.97 -42.27 2.86
N LEU A 12 -9.89 -41.77 3.72
CA LEU A 12 -11.34 -41.95 3.50
C LEU A 12 -11.82 -41.06 2.36
N ILE A 13 -11.34 -39.84 2.26
CA ILE A 13 -11.63 -38.94 1.14
C ILE A 13 -11.12 -39.56 -0.16
N ALA A 14 -9.87 -40.04 -0.19
CA ALA A 14 -9.29 -40.64 -1.35
C ALA A 14 -10.04 -41.89 -1.82
N LEU A 15 -10.50 -42.74 -0.90
CA LEU A 15 -11.29 -43.93 -1.20
C LEU A 15 -12.66 -43.58 -1.76
N ASP A 16 -13.34 -42.57 -1.20
CA ASP A 16 -14.67 -42.14 -1.67
C ASP A 16 -14.57 -41.44 -3.04
N CYS A 17 -13.58 -40.59 -3.25
CA CYS A 17 -13.28 -40.03 -4.57
C CYS A 17 -12.96 -41.08 -5.60
N SER A 18 -12.14 -42.10 -5.29
CA SER A 18 -11.79 -43.19 -6.17
C SER A 18 -13.00 -44.01 -6.54
N ARG A 19 -13.88 -44.34 -5.58
CA ARG A 19 -15.13 -45.06 -5.82
C ARG A 19 -16.08 -44.29 -6.74
N LYS A 20 -16.23 -42.97 -6.56
CA LYS A 20 -17.10 -42.13 -7.37
C LYS A 20 -16.52 -41.85 -8.76
N ALA A 21 -15.22 -41.75 -8.90
CA ALA A 21 -14.55 -41.66 -10.20
C ALA A 21 -14.77 -42.88 -11.06
N SER A 22 -14.87 -44.08 -10.47
CA SER A 22 -15.16 -45.31 -11.20
C SER A 22 -16.57 -45.37 -11.79
N CYS A 23 -17.47 -44.47 -11.36
CA CYS A 23 -18.84 -44.35 -11.88
C CYS A 23 -18.98 -43.31 -13.01
N HIS A 24 -17.90 -42.85 -13.61
CA HIS A 24 -17.86 -41.85 -14.68
C HIS A 24 -18.53 -40.49 -14.38
N ASN A 25 -18.57 -40.07 -13.11
CA ASN A 25 -19.06 -38.78 -12.74
C ASN A 25 -18.03 -37.68 -13.09
N SER A 26 -18.52 -36.43 -13.32
CA SER A 26 -17.60 -35.29 -13.46
C SER A 26 -16.86 -35.01 -12.14
N LEU A 27 -15.72 -34.31 -12.21
CA LEU A 27 -14.99 -33.92 -11.00
C LEU A 27 -15.82 -33.08 -10.08
N ASP A 28 -16.69 -32.20 -10.63
CA ASP A 28 -17.57 -31.34 -9.84
C ASP A 28 -18.68 -32.15 -9.14
N ASP A 29 -19.23 -33.19 -9.83
CA ASP A 29 -20.22 -34.09 -9.24
C ASP A 29 -19.59 -34.88 -8.09
N ILE A 30 -18.36 -35.39 -8.29
CA ILE A 30 -17.62 -36.14 -7.27
C ILE A 30 -17.36 -35.24 -6.05
N TYR A 31 -16.91 -34.01 -6.29
CA TYR A 31 -16.63 -33.04 -5.23
C TYR A 31 -17.90 -32.71 -4.43
N ASN A 32 -18.98 -32.37 -5.12
CA ASN A 32 -20.25 -32.02 -4.48
C ASN A 32 -20.84 -33.18 -3.68
N ASP A 33 -20.80 -34.38 -4.22
CA ASP A 33 -21.28 -35.58 -3.53
C ASP A 33 -20.44 -35.94 -2.31
N VAL A 34 -19.13 -35.79 -2.38
CA VAL A 34 -18.24 -36.01 -1.25
C VAL A 34 -18.56 -34.96 -0.16
N MET A 35 -18.64 -33.69 -0.54
CA MET A 35 -18.96 -32.60 0.40
C MET A 35 -20.32 -32.79 1.05
N ASN A 36 -21.37 -33.12 0.27
CA ASN A 36 -22.70 -33.37 0.81
C ASN A 36 -22.72 -34.57 1.78
N SER A 37 -21.98 -35.64 1.46
CA SER A 37 -21.88 -36.81 2.32
C SER A 37 -21.22 -36.47 3.67
N TYR A 38 -20.16 -35.67 3.66
CA TYR A 38 -19.50 -35.22 4.87
C TYR A 38 -20.31 -34.21 5.66
N GLN A 39 -21.01 -33.29 5.00
CA GLN A 39 -21.92 -32.33 5.66
C GLN A 39 -23.07 -33.04 6.39
N SER A 40 -23.63 -34.09 5.77
CA SER A 40 -24.70 -34.87 6.43
C SER A 40 -24.22 -35.69 7.62
N MET A 41 -22.95 -36.12 7.63
CA MET A 41 -22.37 -36.85 8.76
C MET A 41 -21.95 -35.96 9.92
N TYR A 42 -21.65 -34.70 9.62
CA TYR A 42 -21.12 -33.74 10.59
C TYR A 42 -21.85 -32.39 10.50
N PRO A 43 -23.15 -32.33 10.88
CA PRO A 43 -23.92 -31.10 10.79
C PRO A 43 -23.38 -29.95 11.66
N GLU A 44 -22.54 -30.27 12.68
CA GLU A 44 -21.85 -29.26 13.49
C GLU A 44 -20.76 -28.51 12.70
N ILE A 45 -20.34 -29.05 11.57
CA ILE A 45 -19.34 -28.42 10.70
C ILE A 45 -19.96 -27.23 9.96
N GLU A 46 -21.24 -27.26 9.59
CA GLU A 46 -21.93 -26.14 8.94
C GLU A 46 -21.97 -24.89 9.83
N GLN A 47 -22.14 -25.05 11.14
CA GLN A 47 -22.12 -23.92 12.08
C GLN A 47 -20.69 -23.34 12.28
N SER A 48 -19.65 -24.14 12.00
CA SER A 48 -18.27 -23.67 12.07
C SER A 48 -17.74 -23.10 10.75
N TYR A 49 -18.41 -23.38 9.61
CA TYR A 49 -18.09 -22.86 8.28
C TYR A 49 -18.89 -21.60 7.88
N GLN A 50 -19.84 -21.14 8.71
CA GLN A 50 -20.06 -19.70 8.75
C GLN A 50 -18.81 -19.06 9.38
N LYS A 51 -17.70 -19.14 8.63
CA LYS A 51 -16.57 -18.24 8.82
C LYS A 51 -17.19 -16.85 8.78
N GLN A 52 -17.36 -16.23 9.92
CA GLN A 52 -17.39 -14.78 9.93
C GLN A 52 -16.10 -14.40 9.19
N GLU A 53 -16.26 -14.02 7.94
CA GLU A 53 -15.12 -13.54 7.18
C GLU A 53 -14.55 -12.40 8.00
N LYS A 54 -13.30 -12.60 8.45
CA LYS A 54 -12.65 -11.56 9.24
C LYS A 54 -12.72 -10.27 8.40
N PRO A 55 -13.08 -9.14 9.00
CA PRO A 55 -13.04 -7.86 8.30
C PRO A 55 -11.72 -7.73 7.55
N GLN A 56 -11.78 -7.27 6.33
CA GLN A 56 -10.60 -7.15 5.48
C GLN A 56 -9.91 -5.82 5.73
N VAL A 57 -8.59 -5.79 5.54
CA VAL A 57 -7.79 -4.58 5.70
C VAL A 57 -6.88 -4.40 4.51
N ILE A 58 -6.87 -3.20 3.96
CA ILE A 58 -5.85 -2.68 3.06
C ILE A 58 -4.95 -1.74 3.88
N ILE A 59 -3.65 -1.92 3.80
CA ILE A 59 -2.71 -1.00 4.43
C ILE A 59 -2.21 -0.02 3.37
N SER A 60 -2.52 1.27 3.52
CA SER A 60 -1.90 2.32 2.74
C SER A 60 -0.62 2.77 3.44
N LEU A 61 0.53 2.60 2.76
CA LEU A 61 1.84 2.70 3.37
C LEU A 61 2.64 3.86 2.79
N CYS A 62 3.11 4.77 3.66
CA CYS A 62 4.03 5.84 3.29
C CYS A 62 5.26 5.81 4.19
N MET A 63 6.42 6.18 3.62
CA MET A 63 7.68 6.28 4.38
C MET A 63 7.80 7.58 5.17
N THR A 64 6.94 8.56 4.91
CA THR A 64 7.19 9.98 5.23
C THR A 64 6.15 10.61 6.17
N GLY A 65 5.49 9.80 6.99
CA GLY A 65 4.42 10.25 7.88
C GLY A 65 3.01 10.00 7.31
N ASP A 66 1.99 10.35 8.07
CA ASP A 66 0.61 9.93 7.76
C ASP A 66 -0.01 10.62 6.54
N GLY A 67 0.51 11.79 6.12
CA GLY A 67 -0.10 12.61 5.08
C GLY A 67 -0.35 11.85 3.76
N ALA A 68 0.70 11.33 3.12
CA ALA A 68 0.54 10.63 1.84
C ALA A 68 -0.16 9.26 2.00
N ALA A 69 -0.02 8.58 3.14
CA ALA A 69 -0.76 7.34 3.41
C ALA A 69 -2.27 7.62 3.55
N VAL A 70 -2.65 8.73 4.18
CA VAL A 70 -4.04 9.20 4.26
C VAL A 70 -4.58 9.55 2.87
N GLN A 71 -3.78 10.21 2.03
CA GLN A 71 -4.19 10.53 0.66
C GLN A 71 -4.44 9.27 -0.19
N ILE A 72 -3.60 8.25 -0.06
CA ILE A 72 -3.83 6.95 -0.72
C ILE A 72 -5.15 6.33 -0.25
N LYS A 73 -5.41 6.33 1.07
CA LYS A 73 -6.67 5.88 1.64
C LYS A 73 -7.86 6.61 1.03
N ASN A 74 -7.85 7.94 1.11
CA ASN A 74 -8.95 8.77 0.61
C ASN A 74 -9.21 8.53 -0.88
N TYR A 75 -8.15 8.44 -1.68
CA TYR A 75 -8.27 8.13 -3.11
C TYR A 75 -9.00 6.80 -3.35
N ILE A 76 -8.65 5.75 -2.62
CA ILE A 76 -9.32 4.45 -2.78
C ILE A 76 -10.78 4.54 -2.35
N GLU A 77 -11.06 5.15 -1.20
CA GLU A 77 -12.44 5.29 -0.66
C GLU A 77 -13.36 6.14 -1.57
N GLN A 78 -12.80 7.10 -2.30
CA GLN A 78 -13.56 7.91 -3.26
C GLN A 78 -13.91 7.17 -4.56
N HIS A 79 -13.04 6.23 -4.98
CA HIS A 79 -13.19 5.58 -6.29
C HIS A 79 -13.72 4.16 -6.23
N VAL A 80 -13.65 3.51 -5.07
CA VAL A 80 -14.05 2.10 -4.92
C VAL A 80 -14.85 1.89 -3.64
N TYR A 81 -16.00 1.26 -3.76
CA TYR A 81 -16.73 0.76 -2.61
C TYR A 81 -16.28 -0.66 -2.28
N LEU A 82 -15.59 -0.83 -1.17
CA LEU A 82 -15.10 -2.12 -0.70
C LEU A 82 -15.94 -2.57 0.51
N GLU A 83 -16.81 -3.53 0.29
CA GLU A 83 -17.64 -4.09 1.37
C GLU A 83 -16.75 -4.80 2.41
N ASN A 84 -17.03 -4.55 3.70
CA ASN A 84 -16.33 -5.15 4.84
C ASN A 84 -14.79 -5.00 4.82
N THR A 85 -14.31 -3.90 4.22
CA THR A 85 -12.88 -3.63 4.09
C THR A 85 -12.53 -2.27 4.68
N GLU A 86 -11.60 -2.25 5.62
CA GLU A 86 -11.03 -1.04 6.22
C GLU A 86 -9.71 -0.69 5.55
N ILE A 87 -9.46 0.61 5.31
CA ILE A 87 -8.16 1.08 4.82
C ILE A 87 -7.44 1.78 5.96
N ILE A 88 -6.30 1.21 6.37
CA ILE A 88 -5.51 1.71 7.49
C ILE A 88 -4.27 2.42 6.95
N PRO A 89 -4.18 3.76 7.08
CA PRO A 89 -2.98 4.50 6.73
C PRO A 89 -1.88 4.25 7.78
N MET A 90 -0.66 3.98 7.31
CA MET A 90 0.49 3.72 8.16
C MET A 90 1.73 4.42 7.63
N ALA A 91 2.46 5.08 8.53
CA ALA A 91 3.82 5.56 8.26
C ALA A 91 4.83 4.49 8.67
N ILE A 92 5.85 4.27 7.83
CA ILE A 92 6.98 3.41 8.21
C ILE A 92 8.02 4.29 8.90
N SER A 93 8.08 4.21 10.21
CA SER A 93 9.22 4.75 10.95
C SER A 93 10.34 3.71 11.11
N ASP A 94 9.97 2.42 11.12
CA ASP A 94 10.84 1.28 11.33
C ASP A 94 10.14 0.00 10.88
N HIS A 95 10.86 -0.91 10.21
CA HIS A 95 10.33 -2.18 9.72
C HIS A 95 9.83 -3.10 10.84
N GLU A 96 10.52 -3.13 11.98
CA GLU A 96 10.11 -3.94 13.13
C GLU A 96 8.78 -3.43 13.72
N TYR A 97 8.59 -2.12 13.78
CA TYR A 97 7.34 -1.51 14.21
C TYR A 97 6.19 -1.87 13.26
N LEU A 98 6.43 -1.79 11.94
CA LEU A 98 5.46 -2.19 10.92
C LEU A 98 5.04 -3.65 11.10
N LEU A 99 5.99 -4.58 11.24
CA LEU A 99 5.70 -5.99 11.46
C LEU A 99 4.85 -6.21 12.71
N LYS A 100 5.17 -5.53 13.81
CA LYS A 100 4.38 -5.62 15.07
C LYS A 100 2.94 -5.15 14.85
N LYS A 101 2.74 -4.04 14.14
CA LYS A 101 1.41 -3.51 13.83
C LYS A 101 0.61 -4.43 12.91
N VAL A 102 1.22 -4.91 11.83
CA VAL A 102 0.59 -5.87 10.91
C VAL A 102 0.18 -7.14 11.63
N ASN A 103 1.06 -7.71 12.44
CA ASN A 103 0.75 -8.90 13.25
C ASN A 103 -0.40 -8.64 14.25
N GLN A 104 -0.51 -7.43 14.78
CA GLN A 104 -1.61 -7.05 15.67
C GLN A 104 -2.93 -6.99 14.92
N ILE A 105 -2.95 -6.39 13.72
CA ILE A 105 -4.13 -6.32 12.85
C ILE A 105 -4.57 -7.73 12.45
N GLN A 106 -3.64 -8.59 12.05
CA GLN A 106 -3.94 -9.96 11.59
C GLN A 106 -4.57 -10.88 12.64
N LYS A 107 -4.51 -10.50 13.93
CA LYS A 107 -5.22 -11.27 14.98
C LYS A 107 -6.72 -11.28 14.77
N ASN A 108 -7.29 -10.13 14.37
CA ASN A 108 -8.75 -9.95 14.29
C ASN A 108 -9.24 -9.68 12.86
N GLN A 109 -8.38 -9.25 11.96
CA GLN A 109 -8.68 -8.82 10.60
C GLN A 109 -7.80 -9.55 9.59
N LYS A 110 -8.20 -9.59 8.33
CA LYS A 110 -7.40 -10.16 7.23
C LYS A 110 -6.77 -9.03 6.42
N VAL A 111 -5.45 -8.89 6.49
CA VAL A 111 -4.74 -7.96 5.59
C VAL A 111 -4.72 -8.57 4.19
N ILE A 112 -5.37 -7.90 3.22
CA ILE A 112 -5.50 -8.39 1.83
C ILE A 112 -4.39 -7.88 0.92
N CYS A 113 -3.95 -6.64 1.11
CA CYS A 113 -2.79 -6.09 0.42
C CYS A 113 -2.18 -4.89 1.15
N VAL A 114 -0.99 -4.51 0.73
CA VAL A 114 -0.31 -3.26 1.10
C VAL A 114 -0.14 -2.43 -0.15
N ILE A 115 -0.49 -1.13 -0.08
CA ILE A 115 -0.33 -0.17 -1.17
C ILE A 115 0.64 0.92 -0.73
N GLY A 116 1.63 1.24 -1.54
CA GLY A 116 2.57 2.28 -1.16
C GLY A 116 3.73 2.46 -2.13
N VAL A 117 4.69 3.28 -1.71
CA VAL A 117 5.90 3.60 -2.49
C VAL A 117 7.04 2.60 -2.30
N TYR A 118 6.89 1.71 -1.33
CA TYR A 118 7.92 0.74 -0.93
C TYR A 118 7.27 -0.61 -0.59
N ASP A 119 7.82 -1.68 -1.14
CA ASP A 119 7.42 -3.05 -0.80
C ASP A 119 8.04 -3.46 0.54
N PRO A 120 7.23 -3.60 1.59
CA PRO A 120 7.72 -3.96 2.92
C PRO A 120 8.12 -5.44 3.04
N LYS A 121 8.01 -6.22 1.96
CA LYS A 121 8.35 -7.65 1.93
C LYS A 121 7.63 -8.48 3.00
N LEU A 122 6.35 -8.20 3.23
CA LEU A 122 5.54 -8.94 4.18
C LEU A 122 5.14 -10.30 3.59
N TYR A 123 5.54 -11.38 4.25
CA TYR A 123 5.26 -12.72 3.78
C TYR A 123 3.75 -12.99 3.67
N GLY A 124 3.30 -13.45 2.49
CA GLY A 124 1.91 -13.81 2.24
C GLY A 124 0.94 -12.63 2.10
N ILE A 125 1.43 -11.38 2.09
CA ILE A 125 0.61 -10.19 1.84
C ILE A 125 1.05 -9.56 0.52
N PRO A 126 0.16 -9.46 -0.48
CA PRO A 126 0.46 -8.81 -1.75
C PRO A 126 0.83 -7.34 -1.56
N TYR A 127 1.78 -6.87 -2.34
CA TYR A 127 2.13 -5.45 -2.42
C TYR A 127 1.68 -4.88 -3.76
N ILE A 128 1.04 -3.72 -3.72
CA ILE A 128 0.62 -2.95 -4.89
C ILE A 128 1.39 -1.64 -4.90
N PRO A 129 2.24 -1.40 -5.93
CA PRO A 129 2.91 -0.12 -6.09
C PRO A 129 1.91 1.03 -6.25
N ILE A 130 2.20 2.18 -5.64
CA ILE A 130 1.34 3.37 -5.72
C ILE A 130 1.18 3.86 -7.18
N SER A 131 2.19 3.73 -8.01
CA SER A 131 2.11 4.05 -9.44
C SER A 131 0.96 3.29 -10.11
N LYS A 132 0.79 2.02 -9.77
CA LYS A 132 -0.26 1.17 -10.33
C LYS A 132 -1.67 1.59 -9.89
N LEU A 133 -1.80 2.15 -8.68
CA LEU A 133 -3.07 2.70 -8.20
C LEU A 133 -3.57 3.83 -9.11
N PHE A 134 -2.70 4.75 -9.50
CA PHE A 134 -3.06 5.91 -10.33
C PHE A 134 -3.10 5.58 -11.84
N ASP A 135 -2.42 4.53 -12.28
CA ASP A 135 -2.48 4.05 -13.68
C ASP A 135 -3.73 3.19 -13.97
N THR A 136 -4.42 2.75 -12.91
CA THR A 136 -5.60 1.88 -13.05
C THR A 136 -6.87 2.72 -13.08
N SER A 137 -7.71 2.51 -14.10
CA SER A 137 -9.01 3.19 -14.17
C SER A 137 -9.91 2.78 -12.99
N PRO A 138 -10.76 3.70 -12.48
CA PRO A 138 -11.59 3.45 -11.30
C PRO A 138 -12.43 2.18 -11.36
N ASP A 139 -12.97 1.84 -12.52
CA ASP A 139 -13.75 0.63 -12.78
C ASP A 139 -12.94 -0.68 -12.64
N LYS A 140 -11.61 -0.61 -12.69
CA LYS A 140 -10.69 -1.75 -12.53
C LYS A 140 -9.98 -1.78 -11.19
N LEU A 141 -10.12 -0.71 -10.39
CA LEU A 141 -9.46 -0.62 -9.09
C LEU A 141 -9.92 -1.72 -8.12
N GLU A 142 -11.21 -2.03 -8.09
CA GLU A 142 -11.75 -3.09 -7.25
C GLU A 142 -11.10 -4.44 -7.59
N LEU A 143 -10.95 -4.74 -8.88
CA LEU A 143 -10.27 -5.97 -9.33
C LEU A 143 -8.78 -5.97 -8.96
N LEU A 144 -8.11 -4.83 -9.10
CA LEU A 144 -6.70 -4.67 -8.69
C LEU A 144 -6.53 -4.95 -7.21
N LEU A 145 -7.40 -4.41 -6.37
CA LEU A 145 -7.33 -4.53 -4.91
C LEU A 145 -7.69 -5.92 -4.40
N SER A 146 -8.54 -6.66 -5.14
CA SER A 146 -8.95 -8.03 -4.81
C SER A 146 -8.04 -9.11 -5.42
N SER A 147 -7.24 -8.79 -6.45
CA SER A 147 -6.40 -9.76 -7.16
C SER A 147 -4.98 -9.83 -6.59
N SER A 148 -4.48 -11.04 -6.40
CA SER A 148 -3.11 -11.30 -5.91
C SER A 148 -2.03 -11.15 -6.99
N SER A 149 -2.39 -10.88 -8.25
CA SER A 149 -1.46 -10.83 -9.38
C SER A 149 -1.25 -9.41 -9.87
N VAL A 150 -0.05 -8.89 -9.66
CA VAL A 150 0.37 -7.57 -10.15
C VAL A 150 1.29 -7.78 -11.35
N GLU A 151 0.79 -7.55 -12.56
CA GLU A 151 1.63 -7.45 -13.76
C GLU A 151 2.22 -6.04 -13.91
N SER A 152 3.43 -5.97 -14.49
CA SER A 152 4.30 -4.81 -14.53
C SER A 152 3.80 -3.65 -15.39
N VAL A 153 3.93 -2.54 -14.84
CA VAL A 153 4.00 -1.09 -15.09
C VAL A 153 3.99 -0.57 -16.53
N MET A 154 3.08 0.36 -16.73
CA MET A 154 3.12 1.42 -17.74
C MET A 154 3.35 2.80 -17.07
N SER A 155 3.50 3.86 -17.83
CA SER A 155 3.85 5.21 -17.38
C SER A 155 2.94 5.79 -16.30
N VAL A 156 3.52 6.51 -15.34
CA VAL A 156 2.78 7.20 -14.26
C VAL A 156 1.88 8.28 -14.81
N ASN A 157 0.59 8.24 -14.44
CA ASN A 157 -0.38 9.28 -14.78
C ASN A 157 -0.32 10.44 -13.78
N TYR A 158 0.60 11.38 -14.01
CA TYR A 158 0.75 12.56 -13.14
C TYR A 158 -0.49 13.47 -13.14
N ASP A 159 -1.23 13.56 -14.24
CA ASP A 159 -2.41 14.41 -14.30
C ASP A 159 -3.49 13.91 -13.34
N ALA A 160 -3.71 12.59 -13.26
CA ALA A 160 -4.64 12.01 -12.30
C ALA A 160 -4.24 12.30 -10.84
N ILE A 161 -2.93 12.27 -10.53
CA ILE A 161 -2.43 12.60 -9.20
C ILE A 161 -2.66 14.08 -8.89
N TYR A 162 -2.39 14.97 -9.84
CA TYR A 162 -2.64 16.41 -9.66
C TYR A 162 -4.10 16.72 -9.41
N GLU A 163 -5.01 16.19 -10.24
CA GLU A 163 -6.44 16.45 -10.09
C GLU A 163 -6.94 15.96 -8.73
N TYR A 164 -6.52 14.78 -8.31
CA TYR A 164 -6.86 14.26 -6.99
C TYR A 164 -6.34 15.17 -5.86
N LEU A 165 -5.04 15.52 -5.86
CA LEU A 165 -4.46 16.38 -4.82
C LEU A 165 -5.10 17.76 -4.79
N LYS A 166 -5.55 18.30 -5.94
CA LYS A 166 -6.22 19.59 -6.03
C LYS A 166 -7.57 19.61 -5.29
N GLU A 167 -8.26 18.50 -5.25
CA GLU A 167 -9.51 18.36 -4.51
C GLU A 167 -9.26 18.25 -2.99
N GLU A 168 -8.17 17.58 -2.59
CA GLU A 168 -7.85 17.30 -1.19
C GLU A 168 -7.12 18.45 -0.47
N LEU A 169 -6.20 19.14 -1.16
CA LEU A 169 -5.37 20.19 -0.56
C LEU A 169 -5.97 21.59 -0.85
N VAL A 170 -7.08 21.88 -0.19
CA VAL A 170 -7.87 23.09 -0.41
C VAL A 170 -7.07 24.35 -0.08
N GLY A 171 -7.11 25.34 -1.00
CA GLY A 171 -6.41 26.61 -0.83
C GLY A 171 -4.93 26.60 -1.23
N PHE A 172 -4.45 25.49 -1.80
CA PHE A 172 -3.09 25.36 -2.28
C PHE A 172 -2.95 25.87 -3.72
N ASP A 173 -1.82 26.50 -4.05
CA ASP A 173 -1.51 26.97 -5.40
C ASP A 173 -1.02 25.82 -6.27
N PHE A 174 -1.97 25.09 -6.88
CA PHE A 174 -1.64 23.95 -7.75
C PHE A 174 -1.04 24.35 -9.09
N ASP A 175 -1.33 25.53 -9.59
CA ASP A 175 -0.76 25.99 -10.86
C ASP A 175 0.74 26.24 -10.69
N LEU A 176 1.13 26.86 -9.60
CA LEU A 176 2.53 27.01 -9.21
C LEU A 176 3.20 25.64 -8.93
N LEU A 177 2.50 24.73 -8.23
CA LEU A 177 3.02 23.38 -7.98
C LEU A 177 3.28 22.61 -9.27
N LYS A 178 2.36 22.67 -10.24
CA LYS A 178 2.52 22.03 -11.57
C LYS A 178 3.74 22.57 -12.32
N GLU A 179 4.13 23.81 -12.08
CA GLU A 179 5.32 24.39 -12.70
C GLU A 179 6.61 23.96 -12.00
N VAL A 180 6.65 23.97 -10.68
CA VAL A 180 7.88 23.82 -9.89
C VAL A 180 8.22 22.35 -9.62
N LEU A 181 7.23 21.53 -9.26
CA LEU A 181 7.44 20.16 -8.80
C LEU A 181 8.07 19.24 -9.85
N PRO A 182 7.64 19.24 -11.15
CA PRO A 182 8.31 18.42 -12.16
C PRO A 182 9.78 18.81 -12.38
N LYS A 183 10.09 20.11 -12.31
CA LYS A 183 11.48 20.61 -12.43
C LYS A 183 12.33 20.11 -11.26
N THR A 184 11.77 20.11 -10.05
CA THR A 184 12.43 19.60 -8.84
C THR A 184 12.68 18.10 -8.93
N ILE A 185 11.67 17.30 -9.30
CA ILE A 185 11.81 15.85 -9.47
C ILE A 185 12.84 15.51 -10.55
N MET A 186 12.84 16.24 -11.66
CA MET A 186 13.84 16.06 -12.72
C MET A 186 15.28 16.32 -12.21
N LYS A 187 15.48 17.34 -11.35
CA LYS A 187 16.78 17.59 -10.72
C LYS A 187 17.15 16.51 -9.71
N ILE A 188 16.19 16.05 -8.89
CA ILE A 188 16.40 14.91 -7.98
C ILE A 188 16.83 13.67 -8.79
N ARG A 189 16.15 13.36 -9.89
CA ARG A 189 16.51 12.25 -10.78
C ARG A 189 17.96 12.35 -11.30
N LYS A 190 18.43 13.57 -11.59
CA LYS A 190 19.82 13.78 -12.04
C LYS A 190 20.83 13.51 -10.92
N VAL A 191 20.62 14.04 -9.73
CA VAL A 191 21.54 13.87 -8.60
C VAL A 191 21.54 12.46 -8.01
N THR A 192 20.45 11.70 -8.24
CA THR A 192 20.32 10.30 -7.81
C THR A 192 20.73 9.28 -8.89
N HIS A 193 21.07 9.74 -10.10
CA HIS A 193 21.35 8.90 -11.26
C HIS A 193 20.19 8.00 -11.70
N GLY A 194 18.96 8.41 -11.44
CA GLY A 194 17.72 7.74 -11.82
C GLY A 194 16.80 7.48 -10.64
N LEU A 195 15.51 7.35 -10.95
CA LEU A 195 14.44 7.00 -10.01
C LEU A 195 13.54 5.96 -10.67
N SER A 196 12.99 5.05 -9.89
CA SER A 196 11.90 4.20 -10.38
C SER A 196 10.59 4.99 -10.41
N SER A 197 9.60 4.51 -11.16
CA SER A 197 8.27 5.14 -11.21
C SER A 197 7.65 5.29 -9.81
N ASP A 198 7.79 4.28 -8.95
CA ASP A 198 7.28 4.35 -7.57
C ASP A 198 8.01 5.39 -6.72
N GLN A 199 9.32 5.53 -6.90
CA GLN A 199 10.09 6.58 -6.21
C GLN A 199 9.66 7.97 -6.69
N GLU A 200 9.40 8.15 -7.98
CA GLU A 200 8.92 9.42 -8.52
C GLU A 200 7.54 9.77 -8.00
N VAL A 201 6.58 8.83 -8.03
CA VAL A 201 5.25 9.04 -7.45
C VAL A 201 5.34 9.32 -5.95
N GLY A 202 6.17 8.56 -5.25
CA GLY A 202 6.39 8.78 -3.82
C GLY A 202 6.96 10.15 -3.49
N LEU A 203 7.96 10.60 -4.25
CA LEU A 203 8.53 11.95 -4.13
C LEU A 203 7.50 13.03 -4.48
N PHE A 204 6.74 12.82 -5.55
CA PHE A 204 5.69 13.73 -5.97
C PHE A 204 4.65 13.94 -4.85
N MET A 205 4.09 12.85 -4.34
CA MET A 205 3.11 12.89 -3.25
C MET A 205 3.69 13.50 -1.98
N HIS A 206 4.90 13.09 -1.61
CA HIS A 206 5.56 13.60 -0.41
C HIS A 206 5.81 15.11 -0.51
N LEU A 207 6.43 15.57 -1.60
CA LEU A 207 6.75 16.99 -1.78
C LEU A 207 5.49 17.86 -1.84
N ALA A 208 4.44 17.43 -2.55
CA ALA A 208 3.17 18.17 -2.58
C ALA A 208 2.55 18.31 -1.18
N CYS A 209 2.41 17.18 -0.46
CA CYS A 209 1.83 17.19 0.90
C CYS A 209 2.71 17.93 1.91
N ALA A 210 4.05 17.82 1.82
CA ALA A 210 4.96 18.53 2.72
C ALA A 210 4.93 20.04 2.47
N THR A 211 4.92 20.46 1.19
CA THR A 211 4.80 21.88 0.83
C THR A 211 3.51 22.49 1.38
N TYR A 212 2.37 21.78 1.19
CA TYR A 212 1.08 22.22 1.72
C TYR A 212 1.10 22.36 3.25
N ARG A 213 1.60 21.36 3.98
CA ARG A 213 1.71 21.41 5.45
C ARG A 213 2.58 22.58 5.91
N LEU A 214 3.75 22.73 5.29
CA LEU A 214 4.69 23.79 5.67
C LEU A 214 4.13 25.19 5.40
N GLN A 215 3.33 25.39 4.34
CA GLN A 215 2.61 26.65 4.11
C GLN A 215 1.54 26.94 5.16
N ASN A 216 0.97 25.90 5.76
CA ASN A 216 -0.03 26.02 6.82
C ASN A 216 0.60 26.02 8.24
N ASP A 217 1.92 26.27 8.35
CA ASP A 217 2.66 26.28 9.61
C ASP A 217 2.56 24.96 10.41
N GLU A 218 2.26 23.85 9.71
CA GLU A 218 2.22 22.54 10.34
C GLU A 218 3.64 21.97 10.48
N ARG A 219 3.91 21.36 11.63
CA ARG A 219 5.22 20.77 11.89
C ARG A 219 5.43 19.49 11.11
N SER A 220 6.65 19.30 10.63
CA SER A 220 7.10 18.04 10.04
C SER A 220 6.96 16.89 11.05
N THR A 221 6.53 15.74 10.55
CA THR A 221 6.53 14.52 11.36
C THR A 221 7.98 14.15 11.72
N ARG A 222 8.21 13.78 12.98
CA ARG A 222 9.56 13.41 13.44
C ARG A 222 10.03 12.12 12.77
N ASN A 223 11.16 12.19 12.07
CA ASN A 223 11.87 11.02 11.57
C ASN A 223 12.91 10.56 12.60
N VAL A 224 12.67 9.40 13.21
CA VAL A 224 13.55 8.88 14.29
C VAL A 224 14.96 8.57 13.80
N ASN A 225 15.12 8.29 12.50
CA ASN A 225 16.38 7.93 11.86
C ASN A 225 17.05 9.10 11.12
N ALA A 226 16.48 10.33 11.20
CA ALA A 226 16.95 11.47 10.40
C ALA A 226 18.46 11.71 10.52
N LYS A 227 18.99 11.78 11.75
CA LYS A 227 20.41 12.03 11.99
C LYS A 227 21.31 10.96 11.37
N GLU A 228 20.91 9.69 11.47
CA GLU A 228 21.68 8.57 10.91
C GLU A 228 21.63 8.59 9.39
N LEU A 229 20.44 8.77 8.81
CA LEU A 229 20.25 8.85 7.36
C LEU A 229 21.05 9.98 6.73
N ILE A 230 20.99 11.17 7.32
CA ILE A 230 21.74 12.34 6.85
C ILE A 230 23.24 12.08 6.94
N SER A 231 23.71 11.56 8.09
CA SER A 231 25.15 11.31 8.28
C SER A 231 25.70 10.29 7.27
N LYS A 232 24.95 9.23 6.98
CA LYS A 232 25.32 8.20 6.00
C LYS A 232 25.22 8.69 4.55
N ASN A 233 24.39 9.70 4.27
CA ASN A 233 24.12 10.21 2.92
C ASN A 233 24.44 11.70 2.76
N LYS A 234 25.49 12.20 3.41
CA LYS A 234 25.81 13.63 3.50
C LYS A 234 25.89 14.35 2.15
N ARG A 235 26.46 13.69 1.11
CA ARG A 235 26.50 14.27 -0.23
C ARG A 235 25.08 14.44 -0.80
N LEU A 236 24.27 13.38 -0.76
CA LEU A 236 22.90 13.43 -1.25
C LEU A 236 22.07 14.45 -0.48
N TYR A 237 22.25 14.55 0.84
CA TYR A 237 21.60 15.58 1.66
C TYR A 237 21.89 16.99 1.16
N ASN A 238 23.17 17.32 0.90
CA ASN A 238 23.55 18.64 0.39
C ASN A 238 22.97 18.89 -1.03
N ASP A 239 23.02 17.89 -1.90
CA ASP A 239 22.45 17.98 -3.25
C ASP A 239 20.92 18.18 -3.18
N LEU A 240 20.24 17.53 -2.24
CA LEU A 240 18.80 17.71 -2.03
C LEU A 240 18.47 19.10 -1.46
N CYS A 241 19.22 19.63 -0.50
CA CYS A 241 19.04 20.99 -0.01
C CYS A 241 19.11 22.01 -1.16
N GLU A 242 20.07 21.86 -2.07
CA GLU A 242 20.18 22.73 -3.24
C GLU A 242 18.99 22.59 -4.19
N VAL A 243 18.55 21.36 -4.47
CA VAL A 243 17.43 21.11 -5.39
C VAL A 243 16.10 21.57 -4.80
N LEU A 244 15.87 21.37 -3.51
CA LEU A 244 14.64 21.73 -2.82
C LEU A 244 14.45 23.22 -2.68
N SER A 245 15.53 24.03 -2.77
CA SER A 245 15.42 25.50 -2.76
C SER A 245 14.48 26.02 -3.85
N LEU A 246 14.29 25.29 -4.94
CA LEU A 246 13.30 25.66 -5.97
C LEU A 246 11.86 25.73 -5.44
N ILE A 247 11.48 24.77 -4.61
CA ILE A 247 10.15 24.78 -3.98
C ILE A 247 10.14 25.77 -2.82
N GLU A 248 11.21 25.80 -2.03
CA GLU A 248 11.33 26.69 -0.86
C GLU A 248 11.16 28.16 -1.25
N ASP A 249 11.82 28.59 -2.32
CA ASP A 249 11.80 29.97 -2.79
C ASP A 249 10.43 30.38 -3.35
N GLU A 250 9.77 29.49 -4.10
CA GLU A 250 8.47 29.80 -4.73
C GLU A 250 7.31 29.74 -3.72
N PHE A 251 7.37 28.84 -2.77
CA PHE A 251 6.31 28.64 -1.78
C PHE A 251 6.58 29.34 -0.44
N TYR A 252 7.73 30.02 -0.28
CA TYR A 252 8.17 30.70 0.94
C TYR A 252 8.18 29.79 2.17
N ILE A 253 8.67 28.56 1.99
CA ILE A 253 8.76 27.53 3.03
C ILE A 253 10.22 27.11 3.27
N LYS A 254 10.44 26.25 4.27
CA LYS A 254 11.74 25.58 4.49
C LYS A 254 11.54 24.13 4.88
N PHE A 255 12.15 23.23 4.10
CA PHE A 255 12.22 21.82 4.46
C PHE A 255 13.23 21.62 5.58
N ASP A 256 12.81 20.97 6.66
CA ASP A 256 13.69 20.61 7.77
C ASP A 256 14.41 19.28 7.56
N ASP A 257 15.31 18.93 8.47
CA ASP A 257 16.07 17.68 8.42
C ASP A 257 15.19 16.43 8.40
N ASN A 258 13.99 16.47 9.00
CA ASN A 258 13.07 15.34 8.98
C ASN A 258 12.50 15.12 7.58
N GLU A 259 12.05 16.18 6.92
CA GLU A 259 11.51 16.11 5.55
C GLU A 259 12.58 15.64 4.56
N ILE A 260 13.81 16.17 4.66
CA ILE A 260 14.92 15.74 3.79
C ILE A 260 15.30 14.28 4.07
N ALA A 261 15.28 13.84 5.32
CA ALA A 261 15.52 12.45 5.67
C ALA A 261 14.47 11.51 5.07
N TYR A 262 13.21 11.90 5.03
CA TYR A 262 12.15 11.15 4.36
C TYR A 262 12.38 11.07 2.85
N ILE A 263 12.80 12.16 2.21
CA ILE A 263 13.17 12.14 0.79
C ILE A 263 14.33 11.16 0.54
N ILE A 264 15.35 11.17 1.41
CA ILE A 264 16.46 10.19 1.33
C ILE A 264 15.94 8.75 1.47
N GLN A 265 15.00 8.48 2.36
CA GLN A 265 14.39 7.16 2.51
C GLN A 265 13.69 6.70 1.24
N ILE A 266 12.87 7.55 0.63
CA ILE A 266 12.20 7.23 -0.66
C ILE A 266 13.23 6.88 -1.72
N ILE A 267 14.29 7.69 -1.86
CA ILE A 267 15.35 7.50 -2.87
C ILE A 267 16.14 6.21 -2.61
N LYS A 268 16.45 5.92 -1.36
CA LYS A 268 17.28 4.75 -1.00
C LYS A 268 16.49 3.46 -0.82
N LYS A 269 15.15 3.54 -0.76
CA LYS A 269 14.28 2.40 -0.43
C LYS A 269 14.67 1.73 0.89
N CYS A 270 15.03 2.55 1.89
CA CYS A 270 15.48 2.11 3.23
C CYS A 270 14.33 2.07 4.22
#